data_804a684fad47d87eb9b91e828a6ea52d
#
_entry.id   804a684fad47d87eb9b91e828a6ea52d
#
_cell.length_a   1.000
_cell.length_b   1.000
_cell.length_c   1.000
_cell.angle_alpha   90.00
_cell.angle_beta   90.00
_cell.angle_gamma   90.00
#
_symmetry.space_group_name_H-M   'P 1'
#
loop_
_entity.id
_entity.type
_entity.pdbx_description
1 polymer ?
#
loop_
_entity_poly.entity_id
_entity_poly.type
_entity_poly.pdbx_seq_one_letter_code
_entity_poly.pdbx_strand_id
1 'polypeptide(L)'
;MNAEEQAVAQANEDFYRAFENRDMERMEAVWAKDVEVQCGHPGWRILRGWDPVMESWRQIFENTPQISFRLTDVSVEVRGELAWITLYENLNSSVEGQPVAALILTTNIFRKGGDGWRMIHHHGSSVAQSSPPRDPTPTVH
;
A
#
# COMPACT_ATOMS: atom_id res chain seq x y z
N MET A 1 -11.61 -1.47 -18.07
CA MET A 1 -11.99 -2.15 -16.81
C MET A 1 -13.51 -2.18 -16.66
N ASN A 2 -14.04 -3.27 -16.12
CA ASN A 2 -15.46 -3.33 -15.79
C ASN A 2 -15.75 -2.53 -14.50
N ALA A 3 -17.02 -2.45 -14.10
CA ALA A 3 -17.43 -1.64 -12.96
C ALA A 3 -16.81 -2.08 -11.64
N GLU A 4 -16.68 -3.39 -11.42
CA GLU A 4 -16.05 -3.91 -10.20
C GLU A 4 -14.57 -3.60 -10.15
N GLU A 5 -13.88 -3.77 -11.25
CA GLU A 5 -12.47 -3.42 -11.34
C GLU A 5 -12.23 -1.93 -11.10
N GLN A 6 -13.12 -1.08 -11.64
CA GLN A 6 -13.04 0.36 -11.40
C GLN A 6 -13.27 0.70 -9.93
N ALA A 7 -14.23 0.02 -9.29
CA ALA A 7 -14.50 0.25 -7.86
C ALA A 7 -13.31 -0.15 -6.98
N VAL A 8 -12.65 -1.26 -7.30
CA VAL A 8 -11.45 -1.69 -6.58
C VAL A 8 -10.30 -0.70 -6.82
N ALA A 9 -10.12 -0.27 -8.07
CA ALA A 9 -9.11 0.72 -8.41
C ALA A 9 -9.35 2.03 -7.66
N GLN A 10 -10.61 2.43 -7.48
CA GLN A 10 -10.94 3.63 -6.71
C GLN A 10 -10.60 3.46 -5.22
N ALA A 11 -10.91 2.29 -4.64
CA ALA A 11 -10.54 2.02 -3.25
C ALA A 11 -9.03 2.09 -3.06
N ASN A 12 -8.27 1.58 -4.02
CA ASN A 12 -6.81 1.66 -4.01
C ASN A 12 -6.33 3.12 -4.10
N GLU A 13 -6.93 3.90 -4.96
CA GLU A 13 -6.63 5.33 -5.09
C GLU A 13 -6.92 6.07 -3.79
N ASP A 14 -8.04 5.77 -3.14
CA ASP A 14 -8.41 6.38 -1.86
C ASP A 14 -7.38 6.06 -0.78
N PHE A 15 -6.83 4.86 -0.78
CA PHE A 15 -5.75 4.47 0.13
C PHE A 15 -4.52 5.36 -0.06
N TYR A 16 -4.06 5.54 -1.30
CA TYR A 16 -2.86 6.34 -1.56
C TYR A 16 -3.09 7.82 -1.30
N ARG A 17 -4.31 8.34 -1.54
CA ARG A 17 -4.64 9.72 -1.21
C ARG A 17 -4.64 9.95 0.31
N ALA A 18 -5.19 9.01 1.07
CA ALA A 18 -5.12 9.07 2.53
C ALA A 18 -3.68 9.08 3.02
N PHE A 19 -2.84 8.26 2.40
CA PHE A 19 -1.41 8.17 2.73
C PHE A 19 -0.70 9.49 2.41
N GLU A 20 -0.85 9.99 1.20
CA GLU A 20 -0.19 11.24 0.76
C GLU A 20 -0.60 12.43 1.60
N ASN A 21 -1.86 12.48 2.00
CA ASN A 21 -2.40 13.57 2.82
C ASN A 21 -2.20 13.35 4.31
N ARG A 22 -1.69 12.19 4.71
CA ARG A 22 -1.52 11.79 6.11
C ARG A 22 -2.83 11.98 6.88
N ASP A 23 -3.91 11.50 6.27
CA ASP A 23 -5.28 11.70 6.73
C ASP A 23 -5.78 10.42 7.41
N MET A 24 -5.77 10.39 8.74
CA MET A 24 -6.17 9.21 9.50
C MET A 24 -7.64 8.87 9.30
N GLU A 25 -8.51 9.85 9.23
CA GLU A 25 -9.94 9.59 9.04
C GLU A 25 -10.18 8.89 7.71
N ARG A 26 -9.54 9.33 6.64
CA ARG A 26 -9.63 8.67 5.34
C ARG A 26 -8.98 7.30 5.35
N MET A 27 -7.83 7.16 6.03
CA MET A 27 -7.16 5.87 6.12
C MET A 27 -8.05 4.84 6.83
N GLU A 28 -8.69 5.23 7.93
CA GLU A 28 -9.64 4.37 8.62
C GLU A 28 -10.83 3.98 7.73
N ALA A 29 -11.27 4.87 6.87
CA ALA A 29 -12.40 4.60 5.97
C ALA A 29 -12.07 3.60 4.85
N VAL A 30 -10.79 3.47 4.51
CA VAL A 30 -10.34 2.54 3.46
C VAL A 30 -10.31 1.09 3.96
N TRP A 31 -10.01 0.87 5.24
CA TRP A 31 -9.80 -0.46 5.81
C TRP A 31 -11.10 -1.09 6.31
N ALA A 32 -11.19 -2.42 6.19
CA ALA A 32 -12.32 -3.18 6.71
C ALA A 32 -12.25 -3.27 8.24
N LYS A 33 -13.41 -3.17 8.90
CA LYS A 33 -13.49 -3.19 10.37
C LYS A 33 -13.98 -4.52 10.92
N ASP A 34 -14.58 -5.34 10.07
CA ASP A 34 -15.27 -6.56 10.48
C ASP A 34 -14.47 -7.84 10.23
N VAL A 35 -13.22 -7.71 9.85
CA VAL A 35 -12.28 -8.83 9.69
C VAL A 35 -10.96 -8.44 10.30
N GLU A 36 -10.11 -9.44 10.59
CA GLU A 36 -8.74 -9.17 11.04
C GLU A 36 -7.91 -8.71 9.84
N VAL A 37 -7.63 -7.43 9.80
CA VAL A 37 -6.80 -6.84 8.74
C VAL A 37 -5.32 -7.11 9.02
N GLN A 38 -4.51 -7.08 7.97
CA GLN A 38 -3.07 -7.30 8.07
C GLN A 38 -2.32 -6.25 7.28
N CYS A 39 -1.17 -5.86 7.81
CA CYS A 39 -0.34 -4.86 7.17
C CYS A 39 1.14 -5.15 7.41
N GLY A 40 1.92 -5.15 6.33
CA GLY A 40 3.38 -5.27 6.40
C GLY A 40 4.02 -4.10 5.68
N HIS A 41 4.44 -3.08 6.44
CA HIS A 41 5.20 -1.98 5.88
C HIS A 41 6.61 -2.44 5.51
N PRO A 42 7.28 -1.80 4.53
CA PRO A 42 8.63 -2.20 4.16
C PRO A 42 9.57 -2.24 5.37
N GLY A 43 10.14 -3.41 5.62
CA GLY A 43 11.06 -3.60 6.74
C GLY A 43 10.42 -3.87 8.10
N TRP A 44 9.10 -3.81 8.20
CA TRP A 44 8.40 -4.08 9.46
C TRP A 44 8.00 -5.56 9.54
N ARG A 45 7.78 -6.02 10.77
CA ARG A 45 7.08 -7.28 10.99
C ARG A 45 5.62 -7.10 10.65
N ILE A 46 4.94 -8.20 10.33
CA ILE A 46 3.52 -8.14 10.01
C ILE A 46 2.71 -7.70 11.23
N LEU A 47 1.76 -6.82 10.98
CA LEU A 47 0.81 -6.35 11.97
C LEU A 47 -0.54 -6.98 11.67
N ARG A 48 -1.23 -7.46 12.71
CA ARG A 48 -2.54 -8.11 12.56
C ARG A 48 -3.54 -7.43 13.48
N GLY A 49 -4.71 -7.13 12.91
CA GLY A 49 -5.81 -6.51 13.62
C GLY A 49 -5.87 -5.00 13.44
N TRP A 50 -7.07 -4.46 13.68
CA TRP A 50 -7.37 -3.04 13.48
C TRP A 50 -6.45 -2.12 14.29
N ASP A 51 -6.35 -2.36 15.60
CA ASP A 51 -5.61 -1.44 16.46
C ASP A 51 -4.12 -1.34 16.11
N PRO A 52 -3.38 -2.45 15.97
CA PRO A 52 -1.98 -2.34 15.58
C PRO A 52 -1.79 -1.72 14.19
N VAL A 53 -2.67 -2.05 13.24
CA VAL A 53 -2.56 -1.50 11.88
C VAL A 53 -2.81 0.00 11.89
N MET A 54 -3.87 0.46 12.55
CA MET A 54 -4.18 1.89 12.60
C MET A 54 -3.11 2.67 13.38
N GLU A 55 -2.61 2.10 14.47
CA GLU A 55 -1.52 2.74 15.22
C GLU A 55 -0.27 2.90 14.37
N SER A 56 0.04 1.92 13.53
CA SER A 56 1.19 2.04 12.62
C SER A 56 1.02 3.20 11.64
N TRP A 57 -0.18 3.41 11.13
CA TRP A 57 -0.45 4.53 10.23
C TRP A 57 -0.30 5.87 10.96
N ARG A 58 -0.76 5.96 12.21
CA ARG A 58 -0.58 7.18 13.01
C ARG A 58 0.90 7.51 13.17
N GLN A 59 1.71 6.51 13.52
CA GLN A 59 3.16 6.69 13.67
C GLN A 59 3.81 7.14 12.37
N ILE A 60 3.45 6.51 11.26
CA ILE A 60 4.00 6.87 9.94
C ILE A 60 3.63 8.31 9.61
N PHE A 61 2.38 8.70 9.82
CA PHE A 61 1.91 10.05 9.51
C PHE A 61 2.57 11.12 10.38
N GLU A 62 2.78 10.82 11.67
CA GLU A 62 3.46 11.74 12.58
C GLU A 62 4.92 11.95 12.20
N ASN A 63 5.57 10.92 11.67
CA ASN A 63 7.00 10.94 11.37
C ASN A 63 7.32 11.23 9.90
N THR A 64 6.31 11.46 9.07
CA THR A 64 6.49 11.68 7.64
C THR A 64 5.99 13.08 7.30
N PRO A 65 6.87 14.08 7.16
CA PRO A 65 6.43 15.45 6.89
C PRO A 65 5.80 15.62 5.52
N GLN A 66 6.25 14.84 4.55
CA GLN A 66 5.64 14.81 3.23
C GLN A 66 5.91 13.47 2.57
N ILE A 67 5.00 13.04 1.70
CA ILE A 67 5.17 11.84 0.93
C ILE A 67 4.30 11.95 -0.33
N SER A 68 4.82 11.46 -1.45
CA SER A 68 4.07 11.38 -2.68
C SER A 68 4.39 10.07 -3.38
N PHE A 69 3.41 9.56 -4.13
CA PHE A 69 3.52 8.30 -4.83
C PHE A 69 3.21 8.47 -6.30
N ARG A 70 4.00 7.81 -7.14
CA ARG A 70 3.64 7.55 -8.53
C ARG A 70 3.50 6.04 -8.66
N LEU A 71 2.31 5.57 -8.95
CA LEU A 71 2.01 4.15 -9.04
C LEU A 71 2.25 3.68 -10.47
N THR A 72 3.01 2.59 -10.63
CA THR A 72 3.34 2.04 -11.93
C THR A 72 3.07 0.54 -11.97
N ASP A 73 2.89 0.00 -13.18
CA ASP A 73 2.65 -1.42 -13.42
C ASP A 73 1.51 -1.96 -12.56
N VAL A 74 0.40 -1.25 -12.56
CA VAL A 74 -0.77 -1.56 -11.72
C VAL A 74 -1.58 -2.68 -12.38
N SER A 75 -1.78 -3.77 -11.66
CA SER A 75 -2.59 -4.90 -12.10
C SER A 75 -3.74 -5.12 -11.13
N VAL A 76 -4.96 -5.19 -11.65
CA VAL A 76 -6.18 -5.35 -10.85
C VAL A 76 -6.82 -6.69 -11.18
N GLU A 77 -7.09 -7.49 -10.15
CA GLU A 77 -7.80 -8.77 -10.29
C GLU A 77 -8.98 -8.79 -9.35
N VAL A 78 -10.15 -9.18 -9.86
CA VAL A 78 -11.36 -9.34 -9.05
C VAL A 78 -11.85 -10.77 -9.19
N ARG A 79 -12.11 -11.42 -8.05
CA ARG A 79 -12.62 -12.77 -7.98
C ARG A 79 -13.72 -12.83 -6.92
N GLY A 80 -14.98 -12.71 -7.37
CA GLY A 80 -16.11 -12.68 -6.45
C GLY A 80 -16.02 -11.47 -5.52
N GLU A 81 -15.98 -11.73 -4.23
CA GLU A 81 -15.93 -10.69 -3.21
C GLU A 81 -14.51 -10.34 -2.77
N LEU A 82 -13.50 -10.92 -3.43
CA LEU A 82 -12.11 -10.61 -3.16
C LEU A 82 -11.48 -9.97 -4.40
N ALA A 83 -10.55 -9.06 -4.14
CA ALA A 83 -9.79 -8.44 -5.21
C ALA A 83 -8.39 -8.14 -4.70
N TRP A 84 -7.44 -8.12 -5.63
CA TRP A 84 -6.09 -7.72 -5.27
C TRP A 84 -5.51 -6.85 -6.36
N ILE A 85 -4.65 -5.94 -5.91
CA ILE A 85 -3.89 -5.08 -6.80
C ILE A 85 -2.43 -5.27 -6.47
N THR A 86 -1.62 -5.51 -7.50
CA THR A 86 -0.18 -5.45 -7.38
C THR A 86 0.33 -4.26 -8.17
N LEU A 87 1.35 -3.60 -7.64
CA LEU A 87 1.87 -2.39 -8.26
C LEU A 87 3.27 -2.08 -7.72
N TYR A 88 3.92 -1.12 -8.33
CA TYR A 88 5.10 -0.50 -7.74
C TYR A 88 4.75 0.90 -7.27
N GLU A 89 5.16 1.21 -6.05
CA GLU A 89 5.08 2.56 -5.50
C GLU A 89 6.43 3.24 -5.77
N ASN A 90 6.41 4.28 -6.58
CA ASN A 90 7.56 5.16 -6.72
C ASN A 90 7.37 6.28 -5.71
N LEU A 91 8.02 6.15 -4.59
CA LEU A 91 7.81 6.97 -3.42
C LEU A 91 8.84 8.08 -3.36
N ASN A 92 8.38 9.30 -3.08
CA ASN A 92 9.23 10.45 -2.78
C ASN A 92 8.81 11.01 -1.43
N SER A 93 9.79 11.22 -0.56
CA SER A 93 9.56 11.73 0.79
C SER A 93 10.78 12.53 1.24
N SER A 94 10.80 12.93 2.49
CA SER A 94 11.97 13.54 3.11
C SER A 94 12.17 12.98 4.51
N VAL A 95 13.44 12.82 4.89
CA VAL A 95 13.84 12.42 6.24
C VAL A 95 14.84 13.45 6.71
N GLU A 96 14.51 14.14 7.80
CA GLU A 96 15.36 15.20 8.37
C GLU A 96 15.79 16.24 7.33
N GLY A 97 14.85 16.63 6.45
CA GLY A 97 15.09 17.62 5.42
C GLY A 97 15.81 17.09 4.18
N GLN A 98 16.20 15.81 4.17
CA GLN A 98 16.88 15.20 3.03
C GLN A 98 15.88 14.45 2.15
N PRO A 99 15.93 14.65 0.82
CA PRO A 99 15.03 13.91 -0.07
C PRO A 99 15.34 12.41 -0.05
N VAL A 100 14.26 11.62 -0.04
CA VAL A 100 14.33 10.16 -0.08
C VAL A 100 13.47 9.68 -1.22
N ALA A 101 14.02 8.79 -2.06
CA ALA A 101 13.28 8.12 -3.11
C ALA A 101 13.40 6.61 -2.91
N ALA A 102 12.29 5.91 -3.07
CA ALA A 102 12.26 4.46 -2.91
C ALA A 102 11.31 3.82 -3.90
N LEU A 103 11.62 2.59 -4.28
CA LEU A 103 10.74 1.76 -5.10
C LEU A 103 10.24 0.61 -4.24
N ILE A 104 8.94 0.49 -4.12
CA ILE A 104 8.29 -0.49 -3.27
C ILE A 104 7.40 -1.39 -4.13
N LEU A 105 7.58 -2.70 -4.02
CA LEU A 105 6.66 -3.67 -4.61
C LEU A 105 5.54 -3.92 -3.62
N THR A 106 4.31 -3.75 -4.05
CA THR A 106 3.16 -3.75 -3.15
C THR A 106 2.05 -4.66 -3.64
N THR A 107 1.42 -5.36 -2.69
CA THR A 107 0.18 -6.10 -2.89
C THR A 107 -0.87 -5.54 -1.93
N ASN A 108 -2.00 -5.13 -2.48
CA ASN A 108 -3.15 -4.66 -1.72
C ASN A 108 -4.33 -5.59 -1.99
N ILE A 109 -4.93 -6.12 -0.94
CA ILE A 109 -6.08 -7.03 -1.05
C ILE A 109 -7.31 -6.33 -0.46
N PHE A 110 -8.41 -6.44 -1.19
CA PHE A 110 -9.69 -5.82 -0.84
C PHE A 110 -10.77 -6.88 -0.75
N ARG A 111 -11.76 -6.62 0.10
CA ARG A 111 -12.95 -7.46 0.20
C ARG A 111 -14.18 -6.59 0.03
N LYS A 112 -15.17 -7.10 -0.71
CA LYS A 112 -16.43 -6.42 -0.90
C LYS A 112 -17.36 -6.74 0.27
N GLY A 113 -17.72 -5.71 1.01
CA GLY A 113 -18.70 -5.79 2.09
C GLY A 113 -19.96 -5.00 1.73
N GLY A 114 -20.82 -4.79 2.73
CA GLY A 114 -22.06 -4.03 2.54
C GLY A 114 -21.80 -2.58 2.12
N ASP A 115 -20.68 -2.00 2.54
CA ASP A 115 -20.31 -0.62 2.26
C ASP A 115 -19.34 -0.49 1.08
N GLY A 116 -19.18 -1.55 0.29
CA GLY A 116 -18.28 -1.53 -0.85
C GLY A 116 -16.96 -2.21 -0.55
N TRP A 117 -15.96 -1.88 -1.35
CA TRP A 117 -14.64 -2.52 -1.26
C TRP A 117 -13.81 -1.87 -0.15
N ARG A 118 -13.25 -2.70 0.73
CA ARG A 118 -12.39 -2.26 1.84
C ARG A 118 -11.12 -3.08 1.85
N MET A 119 -10.00 -2.44 2.19
CA MET A 119 -8.71 -3.09 2.27
C MET A 119 -8.66 -4.04 3.47
N ILE A 120 -8.16 -5.26 3.22
CA ILE A 120 -7.96 -6.24 4.28
C ILE A 120 -6.49 -6.60 4.45
N HIS A 121 -5.65 -6.25 3.48
CA HIS A 121 -4.23 -6.59 3.53
C HIS A 121 -3.45 -5.57 2.69
N HIS A 122 -2.33 -5.12 3.24
CA HIS A 122 -1.36 -4.28 2.54
C HIS A 122 0.04 -4.80 2.86
N HIS A 123 0.83 -5.05 1.85
CA HIS A 123 2.22 -5.48 2.06
C HIS A 123 3.11 -4.84 1.02
N GLY A 124 4.10 -4.11 1.50
CA GLY A 124 5.12 -3.50 0.66
C GLY A 124 6.50 -4.02 1.01
N SER A 125 7.33 -4.20 -0.01
CA SER A 125 8.72 -4.57 0.17
C SER A 125 9.61 -3.70 -0.72
N SER A 126 10.76 -3.31 -0.18
CA SER A 126 11.69 -2.47 -0.92
C SER A 126 12.33 -3.24 -2.07
N VAL A 127 12.39 -2.61 -3.21
CA VAL A 127 13.07 -3.14 -4.39
C VAL A 127 14.42 -2.46 -4.48
N ALA A 128 15.48 -3.25 -4.64
CA ALA A 128 16.82 -2.69 -4.77
C ALA A 128 16.91 -1.86 -6.05
N GLN A 129 17.35 -0.60 -5.92
CA GLN A 129 17.54 0.32 -7.03
C GLN A 129 19.01 0.56 -7.32
N SER A 130 19.83 -0.45 -7.05
CA SER A 130 21.23 -0.38 -7.40
C SER A 130 21.41 -0.49 -8.91
N SER A 131 22.57 -0.04 -9.37
CA SER A 131 22.94 -0.25 -10.78
C SER A 131 22.77 -1.73 -11.13
N PRO A 132 22.34 -2.06 -12.37
CA PRO A 132 22.23 -3.46 -12.78
C PRO A 132 23.54 -4.18 -12.51
N PRO A 133 23.49 -5.47 -12.11
CA PRO A 133 24.72 -6.24 -11.94
C PRO A 133 25.49 -6.24 -13.25
N ARG A 134 26.81 -6.15 -13.16
CA ARG A 134 27.66 -6.16 -14.35
C ARG A 134 27.61 -7.51 -15.05
N ASP A 135 27.41 -8.54 -14.27
CA ASP A 135 27.22 -9.90 -14.77
C ASP A 135 25.78 -10.31 -14.56
N PRO A 136 25.16 -11.01 -15.51
CA PRO A 136 23.82 -11.51 -15.33
C PRO A 136 23.84 -12.68 -14.35
N THR A 137 23.98 -12.35 -13.08
CA THR A 137 23.95 -13.35 -12.02
C THR A 137 22.50 -13.73 -11.76
N PRO A 138 22.15 -15.03 -11.75
CA PRO A 138 20.79 -15.43 -11.42
C PRO A 138 20.43 -14.91 -10.05
N THR A 139 19.27 -14.26 -9.97
CA THR A 139 18.74 -13.81 -8.70
C THR A 139 18.17 -15.00 -7.96
N VAL A 140 18.64 -15.22 -6.75
CA VAL A 140 18.11 -16.26 -5.88
C VAL A 140 17.06 -15.64 -4.99
N HIS A 141 15.87 -16.18 -5.05
CA HIS A 141 14.74 -15.70 -4.27
C HIS A 141 14.37 -16.67 -3.19
#